data_23b77b1caae399dba3fac9c357af4a23
#
_entry.id   23b77b1caae399dba3fac9c357af4a23
#
_cell.length_a   1.000
_cell.length_b   1.000
_cell.length_c   1.000
_cell.angle_alpha   90.00
_cell.angle_beta   90.00
_cell.angle_gamma   90.00
#
_symmetry.space_group_name_H-M   'P 1'
#
loop_
_entity.id
_entity.type
_entity.pdbx_description
1 polymer ?
#
loop_
_entity_poly.entity_id
_entity_poly.type
_entity_poly.pdbx_seq_one_letter_code
_entity_poly.pdbx_strand_id
1 'polypeptide(L)'
;LRRCARVPARPELKWPNRRAHAAPLPARTFMDSEKLAELVADACDDRKATDIRLIRVDEVSSLADWMVIAGGQSDVQVRAIARSVEDRLETEADVLPLRKEGLNEGRWALLDYGDVIVHVLMPDERGYYDLEAFWSHGESRTFLPSV
;
A
#
# COMPACT_ATOMS: atom_id res chain seq x y z
N LEU A 1 7.11 5.52 18.23
CA LEU A 1 7.46 6.52 17.24
C LEU A 1 8.76 6.23 16.54
N ARG A 2 9.80 5.93 17.33
CA ARG A 2 11.06 5.62 16.69
C ARG A 2 10.94 4.39 15.82
N ARG A 3 10.10 3.46 16.19
CA ARG A 3 9.91 2.27 15.39
C ARG A 3 9.20 2.57 14.09
N CYS A 4 8.23 3.46 14.14
CA CYS A 4 7.57 3.88 12.91
C CYS A 4 8.57 4.50 11.96
N ALA A 5 9.49 5.28 12.50
CA ALA A 5 10.52 5.90 11.68
C ALA A 5 11.48 4.85 11.12
N ARG A 6 11.79 3.84 11.93
CA ARG A 6 12.75 2.85 11.47
C ARG A 6 12.22 1.96 10.38
N VAL A 7 10.97 1.53 10.52
CA VAL A 7 10.39 0.66 9.51
C VAL A 7 10.34 1.34 8.14
N PRO A 8 9.90 2.59 8.06
CA PRO A 8 9.97 3.30 6.78
C PRO A 8 11.39 3.67 6.38
N ALA A 9 12.29 3.83 7.34
CA ALA A 9 13.63 4.31 7.02
C ALA A 9 14.37 3.38 6.07
N ARG A 10 14.27 2.09 6.30
CA ARG A 10 14.94 1.15 5.41
C ARG A 10 14.48 1.24 3.97
N PRO A 11 13.17 1.21 3.74
CA PRO A 11 12.69 1.42 2.39
C PRO A 11 13.04 2.80 1.85
N GLU A 12 13.04 3.81 2.71
CA GLU A 12 13.30 5.16 2.27
C GLU A 12 14.67 5.31 1.64
N LEU A 13 15.64 4.56 2.13
CA LEU A 13 16.97 4.62 1.57
C LEU A 13 17.01 4.16 0.12
N LYS A 14 16.09 3.29 -0.26
CA LYS A 14 16.04 2.76 -1.61
C LYS A 14 15.03 3.48 -2.49
N TRP A 15 13.90 3.84 -1.92
CA TRP A 15 12.80 4.37 -2.70
C TRP A 15 13.09 5.72 -3.36
N PRO A 16 13.71 6.68 -2.67
CA PRO A 16 14.04 7.93 -3.35
C PRO A 16 14.91 7.73 -4.58
N ASN A 17 15.87 6.82 -4.46
CA ASN A 17 16.73 6.52 -5.61
C ASN A 17 15.95 5.89 -6.73
N ARG A 18 15.04 5.01 -6.38
CA ARG A 18 14.22 4.37 -7.40
C ARG A 18 13.41 5.38 -8.17
N ARG A 19 12.77 6.32 -7.46
CA ARG A 19 11.99 7.33 -8.17
C ARG A 19 12.87 8.22 -9.01
N ALA A 20 14.03 8.58 -8.49
CA ALA A 20 14.96 9.45 -9.21
C ALA A 20 15.47 8.77 -10.48
N HIS A 21 15.62 7.46 -10.44
CA HIS A 21 16.13 6.71 -11.58
C HIS A 21 15.05 6.14 -12.45
N ALA A 22 13.80 6.30 -12.05
CA ALA A 22 12.70 5.69 -12.78
C ALA A 22 12.59 6.29 -14.15
N ALA A 23 12.94 5.53 -15.15
CA ALA A 23 12.65 5.92 -16.50
C ALA A 23 11.15 5.86 -16.70
N PRO A 24 10.61 6.68 -17.58
CA PRO A 24 9.21 6.59 -17.90
C PRO A 24 8.88 5.17 -18.34
N LEU A 25 7.87 4.60 -17.74
CA LEU A 25 7.43 3.26 -18.10
C LEU A 25 6.17 3.40 -18.94
N PRO A 26 6.29 3.26 -20.23
CA PRO A 26 5.15 3.56 -21.11
C PRO A 26 3.92 2.74 -20.76
N ALA A 27 4.14 1.48 -20.37
CA ALA A 27 3.02 0.60 -20.09
C ALA A 27 2.22 1.03 -18.88
N ARG A 28 2.80 1.85 -18.03
CA ARG A 28 2.14 2.21 -16.78
C ARG A 28 1.26 3.45 -16.92
N THR A 29 1.26 4.05 -18.08
CA THR A 29 0.49 5.27 -18.27
C THR A 29 -0.98 5.04 -18.45
N PHE A 30 -1.41 3.78 -18.57
CA PHE A 30 -2.81 3.49 -18.82
C PHE A 30 -3.68 3.69 -17.61
N MET A 31 -3.11 3.66 -16.42
CA MET A 31 -3.89 3.82 -15.21
C MET A 31 -3.14 4.79 -14.31
N ASP A 32 -3.79 5.88 -13.95
CA ASP A 32 -3.15 6.83 -13.06
C ASP A 32 -3.06 6.26 -11.65
N SER A 33 -2.27 6.91 -10.81
CA SER A 33 -1.99 6.37 -9.49
C SER A 33 -3.23 6.32 -8.61
N GLU A 34 -4.15 7.27 -8.78
CA GLU A 34 -5.37 7.25 -7.98
C GLU A 34 -6.24 6.05 -8.32
N LYS A 35 -6.41 5.77 -9.61
CA LYS A 35 -7.20 4.61 -10.01
C LYS A 35 -6.53 3.31 -9.58
N LEU A 36 -5.20 3.28 -9.61
CA LEU A 36 -4.49 2.11 -9.13
C LEU A 36 -4.72 1.92 -7.64
N ALA A 37 -4.69 3.00 -6.86
CA ALA A 37 -4.96 2.92 -5.43
C ALA A 37 -6.39 2.45 -5.16
N GLU A 38 -7.34 2.91 -5.97
CA GLU A 38 -8.72 2.46 -5.82
C GLU A 38 -8.87 0.98 -6.15
N LEU A 39 -8.16 0.50 -7.16
CA LEU A 39 -8.18 -0.91 -7.49
C LEU A 39 -7.60 -1.74 -6.36
N VAL A 40 -6.52 -1.26 -5.74
CA VAL A 40 -5.94 -1.91 -4.58
C VAL A 40 -6.96 -2.00 -3.45
N ALA A 41 -7.64 -0.90 -3.17
CA ALA A 41 -8.62 -0.87 -2.09
C ALA A 41 -9.76 -1.85 -2.37
N ASP A 42 -10.21 -1.91 -3.60
CA ASP A 42 -11.28 -2.83 -3.99
C ASP A 42 -10.82 -4.28 -3.84
N ALA A 43 -9.58 -4.57 -4.20
CA ALA A 43 -9.03 -5.90 -4.02
C ALA A 43 -8.93 -6.28 -2.54
N CYS A 44 -8.60 -5.32 -1.69
CA CYS A 44 -8.58 -5.55 -0.25
C CYS A 44 -9.98 -5.88 0.26
N ASP A 45 -10.97 -5.15 -0.25
CA ASP A 45 -12.36 -5.37 0.17
C ASP A 45 -12.86 -6.74 -0.23
N ASP A 46 -12.38 -7.30 -1.34
CA ASP A 46 -12.76 -8.64 -1.76
C ASP A 46 -12.45 -9.68 -0.69
N ARG A 47 -11.46 -9.45 0.13
CA ARG A 47 -11.09 -10.35 1.21
C ARG A 47 -11.49 -9.81 2.56
N LYS A 48 -12.45 -8.88 2.57
CA LYS A 48 -13.07 -8.34 3.78
C LYS A 48 -12.08 -7.64 4.70
N ALA A 49 -11.11 -6.95 4.11
CA ALA A 49 -10.19 -6.13 4.88
C ALA A 49 -10.98 -5.07 5.64
N THR A 50 -10.49 -4.70 6.81
CA THR A 50 -11.16 -3.73 7.64
C THR A 50 -10.52 -2.36 7.49
N ASP A 51 -11.34 -1.32 7.61
CA ASP A 51 -10.90 0.07 7.69
C ASP A 51 -9.86 0.39 6.61
N ILE A 52 -10.27 0.26 5.36
CA ILE A 52 -9.38 0.51 4.22
C ILE A 52 -9.28 2.02 4.01
N ARG A 53 -8.06 2.53 4.05
CA ARG A 53 -7.79 3.96 3.91
C ARG A 53 -6.88 4.21 2.73
N LEU A 54 -7.20 5.24 1.96
CA LEU A 54 -6.35 5.72 0.88
C LEU A 54 -5.84 7.08 1.28
N ILE A 55 -4.53 7.24 1.27
CA ILE A 55 -3.89 8.48 1.70
C ILE A 55 -3.03 8.99 0.57
N ARG A 56 -3.35 10.17 0.09
CA ARG A 56 -2.55 10.81 -0.95
C ARG A 56 -1.33 11.44 -0.32
N VAL A 57 -0.15 11.02 -0.75
CA VAL A 57 1.09 11.43 -0.11
C VAL A 57 2.07 12.10 -1.06
N ASP A 58 1.68 12.31 -2.31
CA ASP A 58 2.61 12.85 -3.30
C ASP A 58 3.09 14.26 -2.96
N GLU A 59 2.31 15.01 -2.21
CA GLU A 59 2.69 16.37 -1.83
C GLU A 59 3.57 16.41 -0.59
N VAL A 60 3.57 15.34 0.21
CA VAL A 60 4.33 15.32 1.45
C VAL A 60 5.47 14.32 1.41
N SER A 61 5.58 13.54 0.35
CA SER A 61 6.58 12.50 0.27
C SER A 61 6.93 12.24 -1.19
N SER A 62 8.19 11.92 -1.43
CA SER A 62 8.64 11.49 -2.75
C SER A 62 8.60 9.97 -2.90
N LEU A 63 8.12 9.26 -1.88
CA LEU A 63 8.12 7.80 -1.90
C LEU A 63 7.09 7.24 -2.87
N ALA A 64 5.91 7.82 -2.87
CA ALA A 64 4.80 7.32 -3.66
C ALA A 64 3.77 8.43 -3.81
N ASP A 65 2.78 8.18 -4.64
CA ASP A 65 1.66 9.10 -4.75
C ASP A 65 0.57 8.75 -3.75
N TRP A 66 0.38 7.47 -3.49
CA TRP A 66 -0.69 7.00 -2.63
C TRP A 66 -0.20 5.91 -1.69
N MET A 67 -0.72 5.93 -0.48
CA MET A 67 -0.62 4.83 0.47
C MET A 67 -2.01 4.22 0.63
N VAL A 68 -2.09 2.90 0.62
CA VAL A 68 -3.33 2.21 0.94
C VAL A 68 -3.06 1.38 2.18
N ILE A 69 -3.86 1.59 3.21
CA ILE A 69 -3.69 0.89 4.48
C ILE A 69 -4.96 0.11 4.76
N ALA A 70 -4.81 -1.18 5.00
CA ALA A 70 -5.94 -2.07 5.23
C ALA A 70 -5.64 -2.98 6.41
N GLY A 71 -6.67 -3.46 7.07
CA GLY A 71 -6.54 -4.32 8.22
C GLY A 71 -6.95 -5.74 7.94
N GLY A 72 -6.21 -6.70 8.51
CA GLY A 72 -6.58 -8.10 8.50
C GLY A 72 -6.60 -8.61 9.93
N GLN A 73 -7.52 -9.51 10.24
CA GLN A 73 -7.72 -9.98 11.61
C GLN A 73 -6.80 -11.15 11.98
N SER A 74 -6.17 -11.77 10.98
CA SER A 74 -5.28 -12.89 11.22
C SER A 74 -4.19 -12.87 10.17
N ASP A 75 -3.12 -13.64 10.43
CA ASP A 75 -2.04 -13.75 9.47
C ASP A 75 -2.53 -14.37 8.16
N VAL A 76 -3.45 -15.30 8.24
CA VAL A 76 -4.03 -15.92 7.05
C VAL A 76 -4.77 -14.88 6.23
N GLN A 77 -5.55 -14.03 6.89
CA GLN A 77 -6.31 -13.01 6.17
C GLN A 77 -5.37 -11.95 5.58
N VAL A 78 -4.34 -11.54 6.31
CA VAL A 78 -3.38 -10.57 5.80
C VAL A 78 -2.76 -11.09 4.50
N ARG A 79 -2.34 -12.35 4.50
CA ARG A 79 -1.76 -12.94 3.29
C ARG A 79 -2.78 -13.06 2.17
N ALA A 80 -4.03 -13.38 2.51
CA ALA A 80 -5.08 -13.48 1.50
C ALA A 80 -5.38 -12.12 0.88
N ILE A 81 -5.40 -11.07 1.70
CA ILE A 81 -5.62 -9.71 1.20
C ILE A 81 -4.48 -9.32 0.26
N ALA A 82 -3.24 -9.56 0.67
CA ALA A 82 -2.09 -9.22 -0.15
C ALA A 82 -2.14 -9.97 -1.48
N ARG A 83 -2.50 -11.23 -1.44
CA ARG A 83 -2.57 -12.04 -2.66
C ARG A 83 -3.68 -11.54 -3.58
N SER A 84 -4.80 -11.13 -3.01
CA SER A 84 -5.89 -10.55 -3.79
C SER A 84 -5.43 -9.29 -4.52
N VAL A 85 -4.67 -8.45 -3.84
CA VAL A 85 -4.12 -7.24 -4.46
C VAL A 85 -3.20 -7.62 -5.62
N GLU A 86 -2.29 -8.56 -5.40
CA GLU A 86 -1.37 -8.95 -6.45
C GLU A 86 -2.12 -9.49 -7.67
N ASP A 87 -3.10 -10.37 -7.42
CA ASP A 87 -3.84 -10.98 -8.53
C ASP A 87 -4.64 -9.95 -9.31
N ARG A 88 -5.31 -9.04 -8.60
CA ARG A 88 -6.13 -8.03 -9.26
C ARG A 88 -5.29 -7.05 -10.06
N LEU A 89 -4.18 -6.62 -9.51
CA LEU A 89 -3.34 -5.67 -10.21
C LEU A 89 -2.65 -6.31 -11.41
N GLU A 90 -2.27 -7.56 -11.29
CA GLU A 90 -1.70 -8.24 -12.44
C GLU A 90 -2.73 -8.44 -13.54
N THR A 91 -3.93 -8.86 -13.17
CA THR A 91 -4.96 -9.18 -14.15
C THR A 91 -5.55 -7.93 -14.80
N GLU A 92 -5.81 -6.90 -14.02
CA GLU A 92 -6.58 -5.75 -14.50
C GLU A 92 -5.70 -4.56 -14.86
N ALA A 93 -4.50 -4.46 -14.32
CA ALA A 93 -3.62 -3.34 -14.59
C ALA A 93 -2.30 -3.76 -15.21
N ASP A 94 -2.05 -5.04 -15.31
CA ASP A 94 -0.78 -5.58 -15.84
C ASP A 94 0.41 -5.02 -15.07
N VAL A 95 0.29 -5.00 -13.74
CA VAL A 95 1.31 -4.44 -12.86
C VAL A 95 1.70 -5.48 -11.83
N LEU A 96 3.00 -5.65 -11.66
CA LEU A 96 3.55 -6.53 -10.63
C LEU A 96 4.23 -5.66 -9.57
N PRO A 97 4.24 -6.11 -8.30
CA PRO A 97 4.91 -5.32 -7.28
C PRO A 97 6.42 -5.29 -7.49
N LEU A 98 7.01 -4.14 -7.23
CA LEU A 98 8.46 -3.98 -7.28
C LEU A 98 9.10 -4.66 -6.09
N ARG A 99 8.42 -4.67 -4.95
CA ARG A 99 8.89 -5.29 -3.72
C ARG A 99 7.71 -5.82 -2.92
N LYS A 100 7.98 -6.91 -2.21
CA LYS A 100 7.02 -7.48 -1.27
C LYS A 100 7.77 -7.80 0.02
N GLU A 101 7.17 -7.49 1.16
CA GLU A 101 7.75 -7.78 2.45
C GLU A 101 6.67 -8.22 3.43
N GLY A 102 7.05 -9.06 4.37
CA GLY A 102 6.19 -9.43 5.49
C GLY A 102 5.14 -10.48 5.20
N LEU A 103 5.15 -11.07 4.02
CA LEU A 103 4.13 -12.04 3.66
C LEU A 103 4.26 -13.34 4.46
N ASN A 104 5.48 -13.75 4.77
CA ASN A 104 5.67 -14.99 5.50
C ASN A 104 5.06 -14.94 6.89
N GLU A 105 5.25 -13.84 7.59
CA GLU A 105 4.74 -13.70 8.94
C GLU A 105 3.26 -13.32 8.97
N GLY A 106 2.84 -12.54 8.00
CA GLY A 106 1.44 -12.16 7.91
C GLY A 106 0.97 -11.17 8.96
N ARG A 107 1.90 -10.46 9.60
CA ARG A 107 1.51 -9.45 10.58
C ARG A 107 1.48 -8.06 9.98
N TRP A 108 2.36 -7.81 9.03
CA TRP A 108 2.43 -6.54 8.31
C TRP A 108 2.98 -6.84 6.94
N ALA A 109 2.11 -6.94 5.96
CA ALA A 109 2.49 -7.17 4.58
C ALA A 109 2.62 -5.84 3.85
N LEU A 110 3.68 -5.70 3.09
CA LEU A 110 3.92 -4.50 2.31
C LEU A 110 4.07 -4.87 0.85
N LEU A 111 3.33 -4.20 -0.02
CA LEU A 111 3.46 -4.36 -1.46
C LEU A 111 3.77 -2.99 -2.05
N ASP A 112 4.90 -2.88 -2.72
CA ASP A 112 5.38 -1.62 -3.28
C ASP A 112 5.21 -1.65 -4.79
N TYR A 113 4.30 -0.83 -5.29
CA TYR A 113 4.05 -0.73 -6.73
C TYR A 113 4.65 0.53 -7.34
N GLY A 114 5.45 1.25 -6.59
CA GLY A 114 6.07 2.47 -7.08
C GLY A 114 5.22 3.69 -6.76
N ASP A 115 4.14 3.85 -7.47
CA ASP A 115 3.25 4.99 -7.26
C ASP A 115 2.29 4.74 -6.11
N VAL A 116 2.02 3.48 -5.80
CA VAL A 116 1.12 3.10 -4.73
C VAL A 116 1.84 2.10 -3.84
N ILE A 117 1.78 2.34 -2.54
CA ILE A 117 2.35 1.41 -1.57
C ILE A 117 1.22 0.91 -0.70
N VAL A 118 1.14 -0.42 -0.57
CA VAL A 118 0.05 -1.07 0.13
C VAL A 118 0.55 -1.63 1.45
N HIS A 119 -0.14 -1.34 2.52
CA HIS A 119 0.15 -1.87 3.85
C HIS A 119 -1.07 -2.65 4.33
N VAL A 120 -0.87 -3.93 4.64
CA VAL A 120 -1.92 -4.75 5.24
C VAL A 120 -1.41 -5.21 6.59
N LEU A 121 -2.09 -4.80 7.66
CA LEU A 121 -1.60 -5.00 9.01
C LEU A 121 -2.66 -5.70 9.87
N MET A 122 -2.17 -6.49 10.82
CA MET A 122 -3.02 -6.99 11.88
C MET A 122 -3.33 -5.86 12.87
N PRO A 123 -4.39 -6.01 13.68
CA PRO A 123 -4.83 -4.91 14.55
C PRO A 123 -3.74 -4.38 15.48
N ASP A 124 -2.94 -5.26 16.05
CA ASP A 124 -1.88 -4.84 16.97
C ASP A 124 -0.85 -3.99 16.27
N GLU A 125 -0.40 -4.43 15.11
CA GLU A 125 0.58 -3.67 14.34
C GLU A 125 0.00 -2.37 13.86
N ARG A 126 -1.25 -2.38 13.41
CA ARG A 126 -1.87 -1.16 12.92
C ARG A 126 -1.96 -0.11 14.03
N GLY A 127 -2.37 -0.53 15.23
CA GLY A 127 -2.45 0.39 16.37
C GLY A 127 -1.09 0.86 16.83
N TYR A 128 -0.13 -0.04 16.89
CA TYR A 128 1.18 0.30 17.42
C TYR A 128 1.95 1.27 16.50
N TYR A 129 1.95 0.99 15.20
CA TYR A 129 2.71 1.82 14.26
C TYR A 129 1.97 3.05 13.79
N ASP A 130 0.65 2.97 13.75
CA ASP A 130 -0.23 4.11 13.47
C ASP A 130 0.23 4.88 12.22
N LEU A 131 0.29 4.17 11.11
CA LEU A 131 0.76 4.77 9.86
C LEU A 131 -0.15 5.92 9.42
N GLU A 132 -1.43 5.84 9.76
CA GLU A 132 -2.37 6.92 9.42
C GLU A 132 -1.94 8.24 10.05
N ALA A 133 -1.50 8.20 11.30
CA ALA A 133 -1.01 9.41 11.96
C ALA A 133 0.29 9.88 11.35
N PHE A 134 1.15 8.94 10.97
CA PHE A 134 2.42 9.28 10.34
C PHE A 134 2.22 10.05 9.04
N TRP A 135 1.19 9.69 8.29
CA TRP A 135 0.87 10.33 7.02
C TRP A 135 -0.29 11.30 7.14
N SER A 136 -0.52 11.85 8.32
CA SER A 136 -1.70 12.67 8.60
C SER A 136 -1.76 13.96 7.78
N HIS A 137 -0.63 14.41 7.24
CA HIS A 137 -0.62 15.61 6.41
C HIS A 137 -1.12 15.35 5.00
N GLY A 138 -1.24 14.09 4.61
CA GLY A 138 -1.77 13.73 3.31
C GLY A 138 -3.29 13.74 3.31
N GLU A 139 -3.86 13.88 2.13
CA GLU A 139 -5.30 13.79 1.96
C GLU A 139 -5.73 12.34 2.14
N SER A 140 -6.59 12.09 3.11
CA SER A 140 -6.98 10.74 3.49
C SER A 140 -8.47 10.55 3.29
N ARG A 141 -8.85 9.40 2.76
CA ARG A 141 -10.26 9.04 2.64
C ARG A 141 -10.43 7.56 2.94
N THR A 142 -11.59 7.22 3.49
CA THR A 142 -11.95 5.85 3.75
C THR A 142 -12.55 5.26 2.49
N PHE A 143 -12.14 4.05 2.16
CA PHE A 143 -12.72 3.35 1.02
C PHE A 143 -14.12 2.89 1.37
N LEU A 144 -15.06 3.20 0.50
CA LEU A 144 -16.44 2.74 0.62
C LEU A 144 -16.74 1.91 -0.62
N PRO A 145 -16.97 0.61 -0.44
CA PRO A 145 -17.22 -0.24 -1.60
C PRO A 145 -18.51 0.15 -2.28
N SER A 146 -18.53 -0.03 -3.57
CA SER A 146 -19.74 0.16 -4.35
C SER A 146 -20.72 -0.96 -4.01
N VAL A 147 -21.95 -0.61 -3.83
CA VAL A 147 -23.00 -1.57 -3.51
C VAL A 147 -23.63 -2.11 -4.77
#